data_d454e8872dcbb98b3f9e134d781d1d3e
#
_entry.id   d454e8872dcbb98b3f9e134d781d1d3e
#
_cell.length_a   1.000
_cell.length_b   1.000
_cell.length_c   1.000
_cell.angle_alpha   90.00
_cell.angle_beta   90.00
_cell.angle_gamma   90.00
#
_symmetry.space_group_name_H-M   'P 1'
#
loop_
_entity.id
_entity.type
_entity.pdbx_description
1 polymer ?
#
loop_
_entity_poly.entity_id
_entity_poly.type
_entity_poly.pdbx_seq_one_letter_code
_entity_poly.pdbx_strand_id
1 'polypeptide(L)'
;MGKRHLDNLKSFDSMLEYDLKEAIVLMKSFSKTKFDESVDMAVNLGVDPRHADQLVRGTVSLPNGTGKNIRVLVLTKDDEQGKKSIDAGAEYAGFDELFTKIEKGWTDFDVMIATPDIMPQVGKLGKVLGPRGLMPNPKTGTVTKDVVKAIDEVKAGKVEFRVDKFGVIHLSIGCLLYTSPSPRD
;
A
#
# COMPACT_ATOMS: atom_id res chain seq x y z
N MET A 1 5.99 26.11 11.60
CA MET A 1 6.71 25.52 10.46
C MET A 1 8.17 25.34 10.83
N GLY A 2 8.78 24.18 10.49
CA GLY A 2 10.21 23.95 10.76
C GLY A 2 11.12 24.74 9.82
N LYS A 3 12.35 25.09 10.28
CA LYS A 3 13.33 25.85 9.47
C LYS A 3 13.59 25.21 8.10
N ARG A 4 13.78 23.88 8.04
CA ARG A 4 13.97 23.12 6.80
C ARG A 4 12.84 23.32 5.79
N HIS A 5 11.58 23.29 6.26
CA HIS A 5 10.43 23.50 5.39
C HIS A 5 10.41 24.92 4.79
N LEU A 6 10.75 25.92 5.60
CA LEU A 6 10.87 27.29 5.12
C LEU A 6 12.01 27.47 4.11
N ASP A 7 13.12 26.74 4.28
CA ASP A 7 14.23 26.80 3.33
C ASP A 7 13.87 26.09 2.01
N ASN A 8 13.18 24.96 2.07
CA ASN A 8 12.69 24.28 0.87
C ASN A 8 11.66 25.12 0.11
N LEU A 9 10.76 25.86 0.81
CA LEU A 9 9.79 26.76 0.18
C LEU A 9 10.44 27.92 -0.61
N LYS A 10 11.68 28.29 -0.29
CA LYS A 10 12.42 29.32 -1.05
C LYS A 10 12.96 28.79 -2.39
N SER A 11 13.06 27.50 -2.55
CA SER A 11 13.66 26.87 -3.74
C SER A 11 12.67 26.62 -4.88
N PHE A 12 11.37 26.78 -4.64
CA PHE A 12 10.36 26.62 -5.68
C PHE A 12 9.16 27.55 -5.44
N ASP A 13 8.43 27.84 -6.50
CA ASP A 13 7.16 28.58 -6.43
C ASP A 13 6.00 27.58 -6.46
N SER A 14 5.20 27.55 -5.40
CA SER A 14 4.05 26.65 -5.28
C SER A 14 2.89 26.97 -6.20
N MET A 15 2.90 28.13 -6.86
CA MET A 15 1.87 28.57 -7.80
C MET A 15 2.18 28.23 -9.25
N LEU A 16 3.42 27.81 -9.54
CA LEU A 16 3.84 27.40 -10.88
C LEU A 16 3.59 25.91 -11.10
N GLU A 17 3.24 25.59 -12.34
CA GLU A 17 3.19 24.22 -12.83
C GLU A 17 4.58 23.81 -13.34
N TYR A 18 5.07 22.67 -12.89
CA TYR A 18 6.36 22.10 -13.26
C TYR A 18 6.17 20.86 -14.13
N ASP A 19 7.04 20.68 -15.11
CA ASP A 19 7.10 19.38 -15.82
C ASP A 19 7.49 18.26 -14.83
N LEU A 20 6.99 17.04 -15.06
CA LEU A 20 7.19 15.91 -14.15
C LEU A 20 8.67 15.64 -13.85
N LYS A 21 9.53 15.74 -14.88
CA LYS A 21 10.99 15.54 -14.71
C LYS A 21 11.61 16.62 -13.84
N GLU A 22 11.25 17.87 -14.08
CA GLU A 22 11.72 19.02 -13.31
C GLU A 22 11.27 18.93 -11.86
N ALA A 23 10.00 18.59 -11.62
CA ALA A 23 9.45 18.41 -10.28
C ALA A 23 10.20 17.33 -9.49
N ILE A 24 10.55 16.19 -10.14
CA ILE A 24 11.33 15.11 -9.49
C ILE A 24 12.75 15.59 -9.16
N VAL A 25 13.41 16.32 -10.06
CA VAL A 25 14.77 16.86 -9.82
C VAL A 25 14.73 17.85 -8.66
N LEU A 26 13.75 18.76 -8.67
CA LEU A 26 13.54 19.74 -7.62
C LEU A 26 13.30 19.07 -6.26
N MET A 27 12.42 18.09 -6.20
CA MET A 27 12.13 17.33 -4.99
C MET A 27 13.37 16.62 -4.43
N LYS A 28 14.23 16.06 -5.30
CA LYS A 28 15.50 15.44 -4.90
C LYS A 28 16.54 16.45 -4.38
N SER A 29 16.43 17.71 -4.76
CA SER A 29 17.33 18.78 -4.31
C SER A 29 16.99 19.30 -2.91
N PHE A 30 15.81 19.02 -2.38
CA PHE A 30 15.42 19.44 -1.05
C PHE A 30 16.33 18.89 0.04
N SER A 31 16.43 19.62 1.15
CA SER A 31 17.24 19.22 2.29
C SER A 31 16.76 17.88 2.87
N LYS A 32 17.68 16.91 2.96
CA LYS A 32 17.41 15.54 3.41
C LYS A 32 17.09 15.47 4.90
N THR A 33 16.22 14.56 5.25
CA THR A 33 15.97 14.15 6.65
C THR A 33 16.95 13.08 7.08
N LYS A 34 16.89 12.71 8.38
CA LYS A 34 17.64 11.58 8.95
C LYS A 34 16.87 10.25 8.88
N PHE A 35 15.72 10.23 8.24
CA PHE A 35 14.85 9.08 8.06
C PHE A 35 14.41 8.97 6.61
N ASP A 36 13.92 7.80 6.21
CA ASP A 36 13.45 7.54 4.86
C ASP A 36 12.14 8.30 4.59
N GLU A 37 12.18 9.24 3.64
CA GLU A 37 11.02 10.04 3.24
C GLU A 37 10.26 9.33 2.12
N SER A 38 8.96 9.14 2.31
CA SER A 38 8.07 8.65 1.26
C SER A 38 7.75 9.75 0.26
N VAL A 39 7.59 9.36 -0.99
CA VAL A 39 7.06 10.23 -2.04
C VAL A 39 5.62 9.82 -2.29
N ASP A 40 4.71 10.71 -1.97
CA ASP A 40 3.29 10.51 -2.15
C ASP A 40 2.76 11.42 -3.26
N MET A 41 1.90 10.88 -4.10
CA MET A 41 1.26 11.60 -5.20
C MET A 41 -0.23 11.73 -4.93
N ALA A 42 -0.76 12.92 -5.08
CA ALA A 42 -2.20 13.19 -5.06
C ALA A 42 -2.65 13.59 -6.47
N VAL A 43 -3.65 12.89 -7.01
CA VAL A 43 -4.19 13.14 -8.35
C VAL A 43 -5.67 13.48 -8.25
N ASN A 44 -6.03 14.69 -8.70
CA ASN A 44 -7.42 15.09 -8.82
C ASN A 44 -7.98 14.55 -10.15
N LEU A 45 -8.97 13.65 -10.06
CA LEU A 45 -9.55 12.99 -11.23
C LEU A 45 -10.69 13.78 -11.87
N GLY A 46 -11.21 14.82 -11.21
CA GLY A 46 -12.39 15.55 -11.69
C GLY A 46 -13.69 14.73 -11.71
N VAL A 47 -13.78 13.68 -10.87
CA VAL A 47 -14.97 12.82 -10.72
C VAL A 47 -15.75 13.16 -9.45
N ASP A 48 -17.05 12.89 -9.46
CA ASP A 48 -17.90 12.98 -8.26
C ASP A 48 -18.10 11.57 -7.65
N PRO A 49 -17.41 11.25 -6.55
CA PRO A 49 -17.47 9.94 -5.91
C PRO A 49 -18.81 9.64 -5.21
N ARG A 50 -19.76 10.59 -5.18
CA ARG A 50 -21.14 10.34 -4.69
C ARG A 50 -21.93 9.44 -5.64
N HIS A 51 -21.55 9.43 -6.92
CA HIS A 51 -22.15 8.57 -7.92
C HIS A 51 -21.41 7.22 -7.96
N ALA A 52 -22.17 6.12 -7.90
CA ALA A 52 -21.60 4.78 -7.84
C ALA A 52 -20.79 4.39 -9.10
N ASP A 53 -21.14 4.94 -10.26
CA ASP A 53 -20.47 4.79 -11.54
C ASP A 53 -19.15 5.58 -11.65
N GLN A 54 -18.95 6.58 -10.78
CA GLN A 54 -17.74 7.42 -10.74
C GLN A 54 -16.78 7.02 -9.60
N LEU A 55 -17.09 5.95 -8.87
CA LEU A 55 -16.20 5.40 -7.84
C LEU A 55 -15.01 4.67 -8.48
N VAL A 56 -13.87 5.36 -8.57
CA VAL A 56 -12.64 4.79 -9.10
C VAL A 56 -11.89 4.05 -8.00
N ARG A 57 -11.62 2.77 -8.24
CA ARG A 57 -10.80 1.90 -7.39
C ARG A 57 -10.07 0.90 -8.26
N GLY A 58 -8.81 0.67 -8.00
CA GLY A 58 -8.01 -0.28 -8.76
C GLY A 58 -6.69 -0.60 -8.08
N THR A 59 -5.86 -1.31 -8.82
CA THR A 59 -4.48 -1.61 -8.44
C THR A 59 -3.55 -1.30 -9.60
N VAL A 60 -2.35 -0.88 -9.28
CA VAL A 60 -1.26 -0.66 -10.23
C VAL A 60 0.00 -1.32 -9.70
N SER A 61 0.74 -2.01 -10.56
CA SER A 61 2.06 -2.54 -10.22
C SER A 61 3.11 -1.54 -10.62
N LEU A 62 3.88 -1.05 -9.65
CA LEU A 62 4.99 -0.14 -9.88
C LEU A 62 6.20 -0.97 -10.35
N PRO A 63 6.86 -0.63 -11.46
CA PRO A 63 7.94 -1.45 -12.03
C PRO A 63 9.15 -1.62 -11.11
N ASN A 64 9.39 -0.66 -10.23
CA ASN A 64 10.48 -0.69 -9.26
C ASN A 64 10.00 -0.83 -7.80
N GLY A 65 8.72 -1.13 -7.60
CA GLY A 65 8.10 -1.18 -6.28
C GLY A 65 8.02 0.18 -5.59
N THR A 66 7.59 0.18 -4.32
CA THR A 66 7.51 1.40 -3.48
C THR A 66 8.76 1.64 -2.64
N GLY A 67 9.69 0.68 -2.60
CA GLY A 67 10.86 0.71 -1.72
C GLY A 67 10.57 0.45 -0.24
N LYS A 68 9.35 0.11 0.12
CA LYS A 68 8.95 -0.27 1.49
C LYS A 68 8.94 -1.79 1.63
N ASN A 69 9.41 -2.27 2.77
CA ASN A 69 9.22 -3.67 3.15
C ASN A 69 7.78 -3.87 3.58
N ILE A 70 6.99 -4.54 2.73
CA ILE A 70 5.55 -4.75 2.96
C ILE A 70 5.37 -6.03 3.77
N ARG A 71 4.75 -5.91 4.95
CA ARG A 71 4.41 -7.03 5.81
C ARG A 71 3.09 -7.64 5.33
N VAL A 72 3.18 -8.86 4.80
CA VAL A 72 2.03 -9.57 4.24
C VAL A 72 1.50 -10.56 5.26
N LEU A 73 0.21 -10.47 5.54
CA LEU A 73 -0.53 -11.43 6.34
C LEU A 73 -1.45 -12.26 5.44
N VAL A 74 -1.38 -13.58 5.59
CA VAL A 74 -2.21 -14.52 4.84
C VAL A 74 -3.19 -15.21 5.77
N LEU A 75 -4.48 -15.07 5.50
CA LEU A 75 -5.51 -15.84 6.16
C LEU A 75 -5.92 -17.02 5.29
N THR A 76 -5.72 -18.24 5.80
CA THR A 76 -6.13 -19.50 5.17
C THR A 76 -6.38 -20.56 6.23
N LYS A 77 -7.34 -21.46 5.98
CA LYS A 77 -7.58 -22.65 6.81
C LYS A 77 -6.76 -23.86 6.39
N ASP A 78 -6.13 -23.78 5.23
CA ASP A 78 -5.31 -24.84 4.68
C ASP A 78 -3.86 -24.68 5.16
N ASP A 79 -3.41 -25.61 6.00
CA ASP A 79 -2.06 -25.60 6.56
C ASP A 79 -0.96 -25.72 5.51
N GLU A 80 -1.23 -26.41 4.39
CA GLU A 80 -0.27 -26.50 3.29
C GLU A 80 -0.12 -25.16 2.57
N GLN A 81 -1.22 -24.47 2.33
CA GLN A 81 -1.18 -23.12 1.77
C GLN A 81 -0.53 -22.13 2.75
N GLY A 82 -0.77 -22.29 4.05
CA GLY A 82 -0.11 -21.50 5.08
C GLY A 82 1.41 -21.61 5.03
N LYS A 83 1.95 -22.83 4.96
CA LYS A 83 3.39 -23.09 4.84
C LYS A 83 3.97 -22.51 3.53
N LYS A 84 3.33 -22.78 2.39
CA LYS A 84 3.72 -22.21 1.08
C LYS A 84 3.73 -20.68 1.09
N SER A 85 2.83 -20.08 1.83
CA SER A 85 2.76 -18.61 1.97
C SER A 85 3.94 -18.05 2.75
N ILE A 86 4.37 -18.72 3.82
CA ILE A 86 5.57 -18.34 4.58
C ILE A 86 6.82 -18.51 3.72
N ASP A 87 6.94 -19.62 2.98
CA ASP A 87 8.06 -19.88 2.06
C ASP A 87 8.12 -18.81 0.93
N ALA A 88 6.96 -18.32 0.45
CA ALA A 88 6.85 -17.20 -0.48
C ALA A 88 7.14 -15.84 0.19
N GLY A 89 7.34 -15.84 1.52
CA GLY A 89 7.76 -14.68 2.28
C GLY A 89 6.63 -13.88 2.90
N ALA A 90 5.45 -14.46 3.17
CA ALA A 90 4.50 -13.85 4.07
C ALA A 90 5.06 -13.84 5.50
N GLU A 91 4.81 -12.77 6.25
CA GLU A 91 5.27 -12.67 7.64
C GLU A 91 4.38 -13.49 8.59
N TYR A 92 3.11 -13.54 8.26
CA TYR A 92 2.10 -14.27 9.06
C TYR A 92 1.22 -15.09 8.13
N ALA A 93 1.00 -16.38 8.46
CA ALA A 93 0.06 -17.23 7.76
C ALA A 93 -0.68 -18.15 8.73
N GLY A 94 -1.99 -18.35 8.51
CA GLY A 94 -2.85 -19.19 9.33
C GLY A 94 -4.24 -18.60 9.48
N PHE A 95 -5.03 -19.10 10.43
CA PHE A 95 -6.40 -18.61 10.62
C PHE A 95 -6.75 -18.28 12.08
N ASP A 96 -6.92 -19.26 12.97
CA ASP A 96 -7.59 -19.09 14.27
C ASP A 96 -6.86 -18.10 15.20
N GLU A 97 -5.55 -18.24 15.34
CA GLU A 97 -4.77 -17.35 16.22
C GLU A 97 -4.73 -15.91 15.67
N LEU A 98 -4.51 -15.77 14.36
CA LEU A 98 -4.44 -14.47 13.71
C LEU A 98 -5.80 -13.77 13.73
N PHE A 99 -6.86 -14.52 13.47
CA PHE A 99 -8.22 -14.01 13.53
C PHE A 99 -8.54 -13.42 14.92
N THR A 100 -8.23 -14.16 15.99
CA THR A 100 -8.42 -13.71 17.36
C THR A 100 -7.57 -12.50 17.73
N LYS A 101 -6.32 -12.44 17.24
CA LYS A 101 -5.45 -11.27 17.43
C LYS A 101 -6.01 -10.03 16.75
N ILE A 102 -6.48 -10.15 15.51
CA ILE A 102 -7.06 -9.03 14.75
C ILE A 102 -8.37 -8.56 15.40
N GLU A 103 -9.21 -9.47 15.89
CA GLU A 103 -10.43 -9.12 16.61
C GLU A 103 -10.15 -8.28 17.86
N LYS A 104 -9.04 -8.56 18.54
CA LYS A 104 -8.52 -7.76 19.68
C LYS A 104 -7.87 -6.44 19.28
N GLY A 105 -7.83 -6.12 17.97
CA GLY A 105 -7.31 -4.85 17.45
C GLY A 105 -5.86 -4.89 16.97
N TRP A 106 -5.20 -6.06 16.90
CA TRP A 106 -3.87 -6.17 16.33
C TRP A 106 -3.91 -5.96 14.81
N THR A 107 -3.07 -5.08 14.30
CA THR A 107 -3.02 -4.69 12.88
C THR A 107 -1.59 -4.40 12.44
N ASP A 108 -0.63 -5.19 12.93
CA ASP A 108 0.79 -4.99 12.64
C ASP A 108 1.21 -5.68 11.32
N PHE A 109 0.47 -5.38 10.26
CA PHE A 109 0.70 -5.80 8.89
C PHE A 109 0.20 -4.71 7.92
N ASP A 110 0.71 -4.72 6.70
CA ASP A 110 0.41 -3.69 5.70
C ASP A 110 -0.58 -4.18 4.64
N VAL A 111 -0.58 -5.47 4.31
CA VAL A 111 -1.50 -6.08 3.34
C VAL A 111 -2.02 -7.41 3.89
N MET A 112 -3.33 -7.63 3.74
CA MET A 112 -3.97 -8.91 4.06
C MET A 112 -4.41 -9.61 2.78
N ILE A 113 -3.99 -10.86 2.63
CA ILE A 113 -4.46 -11.77 1.59
C ILE A 113 -5.35 -12.83 2.24
N ALA A 114 -6.49 -13.14 1.63
CA ALA A 114 -7.43 -14.10 2.15
C ALA A 114 -7.89 -15.08 1.08
N THR A 115 -8.13 -16.34 1.45
CA THR A 115 -8.80 -17.28 0.55
C THR A 115 -10.30 -17.00 0.51
N PRO A 116 -11.00 -17.23 -0.62
CA PRO A 116 -12.43 -16.96 -0.75
C PRO A 116 -13.29 -17.66 0.30
N ASP A 117 -12.88 -18.83 0.75
CA ASP A 117 -13.64 -19.70 1.67
C ASP A 117 -13.80 -19.08 3.07
N ILE A 118 -12.86 -18.23 3.47
CA ILE A 118 -12.87 -17.59 4.81
C ILE A 118 -13.46 -16.20 4.80
N MET A 119 -13.79 -15.63 3.62
CA MET A 119 -14.33 -14.28 3.50
C MET A 119 -15.57 -14.00 4.37
N PRO A 120 -16.52 -14.93 4.54
CA PRO A 120 -17.64 -14.72 5.45
C PRO A 120 -17.23 -14.47 6.91
N GLN A 121 -16.11 -15.08 7.34
CA GLN A 121 -15.57 -14.89 8.69
C GLN A 121 -14.76 -13.58 8.77
N VAL A 122 -13.93 -13.30 7.77
CA VAL A 122 -13.15 -12.05 7.66
C VAL A 122 -14.09 -10.83 7.62
N GLY A 123 -15.31 -10.97 7.08
CA GLY A 123 -16.34 -9.93 7.12
C GLY A 123 -16.65 -9.42 8.52
N LYS A 124 -16.56 -10.25 9.55
CA LYS A 124 -16.76 -9.86 10.96
C LYS A 124 -15.67 -8.90 11.44
N LEU A 125 -14.46 -8.99 10.88
CA LEU A 125 -13.33 -8.11 11.20
C LEU A 125 -13.44 -6.74 10.50
N GLY A 126 -14.46 -6.51 9.68
CA GLY A 126 -14.66 -5.27 8.93
C GLY A 126 -14.68 -4.01 9.78
N LYS A 127 -15.12 -4.11 11.05
CA LYS A 127 -15.09 -2.99 12.01
C LYS A 127 -13.67 -2.55 12.37
N VAL A 128 -12.71 -3.48 12.39
CA VAL A 128 -11.30 -3.22 12.74
C VAL A 128 -10.51 -2.88 11.48
N LEU A 129 -10.67 -3.66 10.42
CA LEU A 129 -9.89 -3.57 9.18
C LEU A 129 -10.38 -2.47 8.23
N GLY A 130 -11.70 -2.20 8.21
CA GLY A 130 -12.31 -1.25 7.29
C GLY A 130 -11.77 0.18 7.41
N PRO A 131 -11.76 0.79 8.62
CA PRO A 131 -11.24 2.15 8.80
C PRO A 131 -9.76 2.31 8.45
N ARG A 132 -9.00 1.21 8.52
CA ARG A 132 -7.55 1.19 8.22
C ARG A 132 -7.23 0.83 6.75
N GLY A 133 -8.23 0.51 5.94
CA GLY A 133 -8.03 0.11 4.56
C GLY A 133 -7.39 -1.27 4.37
N LEU A 134 -7.33 -2.09 5.43
CA LEU A 134 -6.67 -3.41 5.42
C LEU A 134 -7.61 -4.57 5.02
N MET A 135 -8.87 -4.26 4.69
CA MET A 135 -9.86 -5.26 4.34
C MET A 135 -9.57 -5.87 2.96
N PRO A 136 -9.39 -7.20 2.85
CA PRO A 136 -9.16 -7.85 1.57
C PRO A 136 -10.36 -7.71 0.63
N ASN A 137 -10.07 -7.53 -0.67
CA ASN A 137 -11.09 -7.31 -1.68
C ASN A 137 -10.79 -8.10 -2.96
N PRO A 138 -11.78 -8.80 -3.55
CA PRO A 138 -11.61 -9.50 -4.82
C PRO A 138 -11.17 -8.59 -5.98
N LYS A 139 -11.65 -7.35 -6.01
CA LYS A 139 -11.31 -6.39 -7.08
C LYS A 139 -9.84 -5.98 -7.09
N THR A 140 -9.17 -6.05 -5.95
CA THR A 140 -7.75 -5.73 -5.81
C THR A 140 -6.85 -6.96 -5.89
N GLY A 141 -7.47 -8.15 -6.03
CA GLY A 141 -6.74 -9.41 -6.12
C GLY A 141 -6.18 -9.91 -4.78
N THR A 142 -6.59 -9.29 -3.66
CA THR A 142 -6.20 -9.73 -2.31
C THR A 142 -7.10 -10.86 -1.78
N VAL A 143 -8.14 -11.24 -2.52
CA VAL A 143 -8.95 -12.44 -2.28
C VAL A 143 -8.74 -13.40 -3.45
N THR A 144 -7.94 -14.44 -3.24
CA THR A 144 -7.57 -15.40 -4.29
C THR A 144 -7.33 -16.79 -3.72
N LYS A 145 -7.45 -17.81 -4.58
CA LYS A 145 -7.02 -19.20 -4.28
C LYS A 145 -5.52 -19.37 -4.47
N ASP A 146 -4.91 -18.58 -5.35
CA ASP A 146 -3.48 -18.61 -5.61
C ASP A 146 -2.76 -17.55 -4.76
N VAL A 147 -2.51 -17.93 -3.52
CA VAL A 147 -1.96 -17.03 -2.51
C VAL A 147 -0.50 -16.67 -2.80
N VAL A 148 0.29 -17.62 -3.31
CA VAL A 148 1.71 -17.40 -3.62
C VAL A 148 1.88 -16.31 -4.66
N LYS A 149 1.14 -16.40 -5.77
CA LYS A 149 1.16 -15.38 -6.81
C LYS A 149 0.75 -14.00 -6.29
N ALA A 150 -0.26 -13.94 -5.41
CA ALA A 150 -0.69 -12.68 -4.83
C ALA A 150 0.39 -12.07 -3.91
N ILE A 151 1.13 -12.89 -3.16
CA ILE A 151 2.27 -12.42 -2.34
C ILE A 151 3.36 -11.83 -3.23
N ASP A 152 3.72 -12.53 -4.31
CA ASP A 152 4.73 -12.07 -5.26
C ASP A 152 4.33 -10.73 -5.91
N GLU A 153 3.07 -10.59 -6.33
CA GLU A 153 2.55 -9.34 -6.91
C GLU A 153 2.62 -8.17 -5.90
N VAL A 154 2.22 -8.40 -4.64
CA VAL A 154 2.28 -7.40 -3.59
C VAL A 154 3.72 -6.98 -3.30
N LYS A 155 4.65 -7.94 -3.21
CA LYS A 155 6.08 -7.69 -3.01
C LYS A 155 6.74 -7.01 -4.21
N ALA A 156 6.28 -7.33 -5.41
CA ALA A 156 6.73 -6.66 -6.65
C ALA A 156 6.26 -5.19 -6.74
N GLY A 157 5.49 -4.70 -5.76
CA GLY A 157 5.08 -3.30 -5.71
C GLY A 157 3.68 -3.02 -6.24
N LYS A 158 2.76 -3.96 -6.08
CA LYS A 158 1.34 -3.73 -6.36
C LYS A 158 0.75 -2.80 -5.30
N VAL A 159 0.28 -1.64 -5.74
CA VAL A 159 -0.34 -0.62 -4.90
C VAL A 159 -1.83 -0.52 -5.22
N GLU A 160 -2.64 -0.51 -4.18
CA GLU A 160 -4.08 -0.26 -4.30
C GLU A 160 -4.35 1.24 -4.22
N PHE A 161 -5.26 1.72 -5.05
CA PHE A 161 -5.73 3.09 -4.99
C PHE A 161 -7.26 3.14 -4.96
N ARG A 162 -7.76 4.15 -4.29
CA ARG A 162 -9.18 4.45 -4.20
C ARG A 162 -9.39 5.94 -4.19
N VAL A 163 -10.39 6.40 -4.95
CA VAL A 163 -10.82 7.80 -4.91
C VAL A 163 -11.41 8.12 -3.54
N ASP A 164 -11.04 9.26 -2.98
CA ASP A 164 -11.61 9.81 -1.76
C ASP A 164 -12.94 10.53 -2.03
N LYS A 165 -13.56 11.09 -0.99
CA LYS A 165 -14.83 11.83 -1.10
C LYS A 165 -14.74 13.15 -1.89
N PHE A 166 -13.55 13.61 -2.21
CA PHE A 166 -13.29 14.84 -2.96
C PHE A 166 -12.86 14.59 -4.41
N GLY A 167 -12.88 13.33 -4.88
CA GLY A 167 -12.46 12.99 -6.23
C GLY A 167 -10.93 12.88 -6.41
N VAL A 168 -10.18 12.79 -5.31
CA VAL A 168 -8.71 12.72 -5.31
C VAL A 168 -8.25 11.30 -5.01
N ILE A 169 -7.21 10.85 -5.71
CA ILE A 169 -6.47 9.62 -5.41
C ILE A 169 -5.17 9.99 -4.70
N HIS A 170 -4.84 9.25 -3.65
CA HIS A 170 -3.57 9.35 -2.93
C HIS A 170 -2.79 8.03 -3.09
N LEU A 171 -1.53 8.14 -3.53
CA LEU A 171 -0.64 7.01 -3.79
C LEU A 171 0.75 7.27 -3.24
N SER A 172 1.31 6.31 -2.53
CA SER A 172 2.75 6.30 -2.26
C SER A 172 3.47 5.64 -3.45
N ILE A 173 4.32 6.40 -4.13
CA ILE A 173 5.00 5.99 -5.37
C ILE A 173 6.46 5.62 -5.18
N GLY A 174 7.04 5.92 -4.02
CA GLY A 174 8.42 5.59 -3.75
C GLY A 174 8.96 6.15 -2.44
N CYS A 175 10.26 5.93 -2.25
CA CYS A 175 11.05 6.45 -1.14
C CYS A 175 12.27 7.19 -1.70
N LEU A 176 12.64 8.34 -1.11
CA LEU A 176 13.76 9.16 -1.61
C LEU A 176 15.14 8.53 -1.38
N LEU A 177 15.29 7.71 -0.34
CA LEU A 177 16.57 7.09 0.04
C LEU A 177 16.68 5.61 -0.35
N TYR A 178 15.65 5.05 -1.00
CA TYR A 178 15.70 3.67 -1.46
C TYR A 178 16.72 3.53 -2.60
N THR A 179 17.92 3.12 -2.24
CA THR A 179 18.84 2.51 -3.18
C THR A 179 18.55 1.02 -3.18
N SER A 180 18.23 0.46 -4.35
CA SER A 180 18.11 -1.00 -4.52
C SER A 180 19.28 -1.69 -3.81
N PRO A 181 19.03 -2.70 -2.95
CA PRO A 181 20.12 -3.43 -2.33
C PRO A 181 21.06 -3.94 -3.43
N SER A 182 22.34 -3.61 -3.30
CA SER A 182 23.36 -4.11 -4.21
C SER A 182 23.33 -5.64 -4.18
N PRO A 183 23.38 -6.35 -5.32
CA PRO A 183 23.43 -7.82 -5.33
C PRO A 183 24.68 -8.42 -4.66
N ARG A 184 25.41 -7.64 -3.88
CA ARG A 184 26.67 -8.02 -3.21
C ARG A 184 26.63 -7.96 -1.68
N ASP A 185 25.49 -7.65 -1.07
CA ASP A 185 25.33 -7.67 0.39
C ASP A 185 24.55 -8.89 0.83
#